data_3765938417716890ec7ef85c4e22d474
#
_entry.id   3765938417716890ec7ef85c4e22d474
#
_cell.length_a   1.000
_cell.length_b   1.000
_cell.length_c   1.000
_cell.angle_alpha   90.00
_cell.angle_beta   90.00
_cell.angle_gamma   90.00
#
_symmetry.space_group_name_H-M   'P 1'
#
loop_
_entity.id
_entity.type
_entity.pdbx_description
1 polymer ?
#
loop_
_entity_poly.entity_id
_entity_poly.type
_entity_poly.pdbx_seq_one_letter_code
_entity_poly.pdbx_strand_id
1 'polypeptide(L)'
;VQDAEALLREHLAPLIEQWGDRIQVRTLHEGIPGYECEHSAQVVQVVEKLLGEKCDAVNYCTEAPFIQQLCPTLVLGPGSIEQAHQPDEYLDAKFIEPTRELLTKLIYHFC
;
A
#
# COMPACT_ATOMS: atom_id res chain seq x y z
N VAL A 1 -12.66 2.21 5.97
CA VAL A 1 -11.80 3.15 5.23
C VAL A 1 -12.55 4.45 5.10
N GLN A 2 -11.98 5.58 5.57
CA GLN A 2 -12.58 6.90 5.41
C GLN A 2 -12.57 7.28 3.92
N ASP A 3 -13.64 7.92 3.46
CA ASP A 3 -13.68 8.50 2.14
C ASP A 3 -12.71 9.70 2.08
N ALA A 4 -11.57 9.49 1.45
CA ALA A 4 -10.50 10.48 1.36
C ALA A 4 -10.94 11.76 0.60
N GLU A 5 -11.84 11.63 -0.38
CA GLU A 5 -12.38 12.78 -1.12
C GLU A 5 -13.29 13.62 -0.22
N ALA A 6 -14.17 12.99 0.55
CA ALA A 6 -15.01 13.69 1.51
C ALA A 6 -14.19 14.43 2.56
N LEU A 7 -13.16 13.79 3.11
CA LEU A 7 -12.24 14.38 4.07
C LEU A 7 -11.48 15.58 3.47
N LEU A 8 -10.98 15.44 2.24
CA LEU A 8 -10.30 16.54 1.54
C LEU A 8 -11.24 17.74 1.34
N ARG A 9 -12.47 17.48 0.89
CA ARG A 9 -13.49 18.54 0.69
C ARG A 9 -13.85 19.25 1.98
N GLU A 10 -13.98 18.51 3.07
CA GLU A 10 -14.21 19.08 4.41
C GLU A 10 -13.08 20.01 4.83
N HIS A 11 -11.83 19.59 4.66
CA HIS A 11 -10.65 20.41 5.00
C HIS A 11 -10.50 21.65 4.11
N LEU A 12 -10.92 21.56 2.85
CA LEU A 12 -10.87 22.70 1.91
C LEU A 12 -12.07 23.65 2.03
N ALA A 13 -13.16 23.23 2.66
CA ALA A 13 -14.38 24.02 2.74
C ALA A 13 -14.16 25.47 3.28
N PRO A 14 -13.39 25.72 4.37
CA PRO A 14 -13.12 27.07 4.84
C PRO A 14 -12.37 27.94 3.82
N LEU A 15 -11.45 27.32 3.06
CA LEU A 15 -10.70 28.04 2.02
C LEU A 15 -11.59 28.37 0.82
N ILE A 16 -12.47 27.47 0.43
CA ILE A 16 -13.43 27.67 -0.65
C ILE A 16 -14.42 28.78 -0.25
N GLU A 17 -14.88 28.79 1.00
CA GLU A 17 -15.75 29.83 1.52
C GLU A 17 -15.06 31.21 1.48
N GLN A 18 -13.80 31.30 1.90
CA GLN A 18 -13.02 32.52 1.92
C GLN A 18 -12.70 33.07 0.52
N TRP A 19 -12.35 32.18 -0.44
CA TRP A 19 -11.81 32.58 -1.73
C TRP A 19 -12.80 32.40 -2.89
N GLY A 20 -13.95 31.76 -2.65
CA GLY A 20 -15.04 31.58 -3.63
C GLY A 20 -14.56 30.97 -4.95
N ASP A 21 -14.95 31.59 -6.04
CA ASP A 21 -14.67 31.09 -7.40
C ASP A 21 -13.18 31.02 -7.78
N ARG A 22 -12.28 31.51 -6.92
CA ARG A 22 -10.83 31.39 -7.13
C ARG A 22 -10.30 30.00 -6.84
N ILE A 23 -11.06 29.15 -6.14
CA ILE A 23 -10.71 27.79 -5.82
C ILE A 23 -11.74 26.86 -6.44
N GLN A 24 -11.27 25.94 -7.28
CA GLN A 24 -12.11 24.88 -7.86
C GLN A 24 -11.50 23.52 -7.54
N VAL A 25 -12.28 22.64 -6.94
CA VAL A 25 -11.90 21.26 -6.68
C VAL A 25 -12.66 20.38 -7.65
N ARG A 26 -11.93 19.68 -8.53
CA ARG A 26 -12.50 18.77 -9.54
C ARG A 26 -11.90 17.38 -9.37
N THR A 27 -12.76 16.38 -9.31
CA THR A 27 -12.35 14.99 -9.41
C THR A 27 -12.00 14.70 -10.87
N LEU A 28 -10.77 14.32 -11.15
CA LEU A 28 -10.31 14.03 -12.51
C LEU A 28 -10.56 12.57 -12.89
N HIS A 29 -10.50 11.67 -11.93
CA HIS A 29 -10.77 10.24 -12.06
C HIS A 29 -11.17 9.68 -10.70
N GLU A 30 -11.79 8.52 -10.69
CA GLU A 30 -12.14 7.82 -9.46
C GLU A 30 -10.87 7.54 -8.64
N GLY A 31 -10.98 7.71 -7.32
CA GLY A 31 -9.92 7.40 -6.39
C GLY A 31 -9.68 5.88 -6.28
N ILE A 32 -8.47 5.52 -5.92
CA ILE A 32 -8.15 4.13 -5.57
C ILE A 32 -8.63 3.89 -4.13
N PRO A 33 -9.49 2.89 -3.88
CA PRO A 33 -9.95 2.60 -2.53
C PRO A 33 -8.79 2.13 -1.64
N GLY A 34 -8.88 2.43 -0.36
CA GLY A 34 -7.97 1.82 0.62
C GLY A 34 -8.22 0.32 0.71
N TYR A 35 -7.19 -0.41 1.08
CA TYR A 35 -7.23 -1.85 1.27
C TYR A 35 -6.56 -2.25 2.58
N GLU A 36 -7.16 -3.20 3.26
CA GLU A 36 -6.60 -3.84 4.45
C GLU A 36 -6.83 -5.34 4.34
N CYS A 37 -5.76 -6.12 4.40
CA CYS A 37 -5.82 -7.56 4.45
C CYS A 37 -6.10 -8.00 5.90
N GLU A 38 -7.06 -8.89 6.09
CA GLU A 38 -7.35 -9.39 7.43
C GLU A 38 -6.14 -10.12 8.03
N HIS A 39 -5.82 -9.85 9.29
CA HIS A 39 -4.73 -10.54 10.01
C HIS A 39 -4.93 -12.07 10.08
N SER A 40 -6.17 -12.54 9.99
CA SER A 40 -6.52 -13.96 9.95
C SER A 40 -6.24 -14.63 8.60
N ALA A 41 -5.99 -13.85 7.54
CA ALA A 41 -5.73 -14.39 6.22
C ALA A 41 -4.45 -15.26 6.23
N GLN A 42 -4.53 -16.41 5.57
CA GLN A 42 -3.41 -17.37 5.55
C GLN A 42 -2.12 -16.74 5.01
N VAL A 43 -2.21 -15.90 3.99
CA VAL A 43 -1.04 -15.21 3.41
C VAL A 43 -0.35 -14.32 4.44
N VAL A 44 -1.09 -13.60 5.27
CA VAL A 44 -0.55 -12.77 6.36
C VAL A 44 0.20 -13.64 7.36
N GLN A 45 -0.47 -14.67 7.89
CA GLN A 45 0.11 -15.55 8.91
C GLN A 45 1.38 -16.27 8.44
N VAL A 46 1.40 -16.72 7.19
CA VAL A 46 2.56 -17.40 6.61
C VAL A 46 3.72 -16.43 6.42
N VAL A 47 3.48 -15.24 5.89
CA VAL A 47 4.52 -14.23 5.69
C VAL A 47 5.09 -13.77 7.04
N GLU A 48 4.25 -13.42 8.02
CA GLU A 48 4.69 -13.05 9.36
C GLU A 48 5.55 -14.14 10.01
N LYS A 49 5.15 -15.41 9.87
CA LYS A 49 5.92 -16.56 10.40
C LYS A 49 7.28 -16.70 9.72
N LEU A 50 7.36 -16.50 8.40
CA LEU A 50 8.59 -16.63 7.64
C LEU A 50 9.57 -15.48 7.88
N LEU A 51 9.05 -14.26 8.06
CA LEU A 51 9.85 -13.07 8.35
C LEU A 51 10.22 -12.95 9.82
N GLY A 52 9.40 -13.47 10.72
CA GLY A 52 9.53 -13.25 12.17
C GLY A 52 9.05 -11.86 12.62
N GLU A 53 8.36 -11.14 11.74
CA GLU A 53 7.87 -9.78 11.96
C GLU A 53 6.38 -9.70 11.67
N LYS A 54 5.71 -8.69 12.23
CA LYS A 54 4.29 -8.43 11.98
C LYS A 54 4.13 -7.58 10.73
N CYS A 55 3.08 -7.88 9.97
CA CYS A 55 2.63 -7.02 8.89
C CYS A 55 2.11 -5.69 9.47
N ASP A 56 2.34 -4.62 8.75
CA ASP A 56 1.90 -3.28 9.13
C ASP A 56 1.20 -2.59 7.95
N ALA A 57 0.48 -1.51 8.27
CA ALA A 57 -0.18 -0.69 7.26
C ALA A 57 0.79 0.32 6.65
N VAL A 58 0.61 0.60 5.37
CA VAL A 58 1.41 1.57 4.63
C VAL A 58 0.51 2.67 4.04
N ASN A 59 1.05 3.85 3.83
CA ASN A 59 0.33 5.03 3.38
C ASN A 59 0.63 5.41 1.93
N TYR A 60 0.94 4.42 1.10
CA TYR A 60 1.20 4.62 -0.32
C TYR A 60 0.25 3.77 -1.17
N CYS A 61 0.13 4.13 -2.45
CA CYS A 61 -0.73 3.43 -3.39
C CYS A 61 -0.03 2.20 -3.99
N THR A 62 -0.82 1.13 -4.16
CA THR A 62 -0.41 -0.09 -4.86
C THR A 62 -1.59 -0.66 -5.65
N GLU A 63 -1.37 -1.72 -6.39
CA GLU A 63 -2.42 -2.48 -7.08
C GLU A 63 -3.21 -3.42 -6.16
N ALA A 64 -2.82 -3.57 -4.89
CA ALA A 64 -3.47 -4.47 -3.93
C ALA A 64 -5.00 -4.28 -3.85
N PRO A 65 -5.56 -3.05 -3.85
CA PRO A 65 -7.01 -2.85 -3.83
C PRO A 65 -7.75 -3.48 -5.00
N PHE A 66 -7.12 -3.67 -6.13
CA PHE A 66 -7.71 -4.33 -7.30
C PHE A 66 -7.55 -5.85 -7.24
N ILE A 67 -6.37 -6.32 -6.83
CA ILE A 67 -6.05 -7.75 -6.73
C ILE A 67 -6.86 -8.42 -5.60
N GLN A 68 -7.16 -7.70 -4.52
CA GLN A 68 -7.95 -8.22 -3.40
C GLN A 68 -9.33 -8.76 -3.80
N GLN A 69 -9.87 -8.32 -4.93
CA GLN A 69 -11.15 -8.82 -5.44
C GLN A 69 -11.05 -10.29 -5.88
N LEU A 70 -9.85 -10.79 -6.08
CA LEU A 70 -9.57 -12.16 -6.50
C LEU A 70 -9.10 -13.03 -5.31
N CYS A 71 -8.27 -12.48 -4.45
CA CYS A 71 -7.69 -13.20 -3.32
C CYS A 71 -7.15 -12.24 -2.25
N PRO A 72 -6.98 -12.72 -0.98
CA PRO A 72 -6.25 -11.97 0.04
C PRO A 72 -4.83 -11.61 -0.46
N THR A 73 -4.46 -10.35 -0.33
CA THR A 73 -3.27 -9.79 -0.97
C THR A 73 -2.39 -9.08 0.05
N LEU A 74 -1.08 -9.26 -0.04
CA LEU A 74 -0.07 -8.49 0.70
C LEU A 74 0.86 -7.77 -0.26
N VAL A 75 1.34 -6.60 0.17
CA VAL A 75 2.47 -5.93 -0.47
C VAL A 75 3.75 -6.43 0.19
N LEU A 76 4.65 -6.99 -0.61
CA LEU A 76 5.89 -7.57 -0.15
C LEU A 76 7.00 -7.28 -1.17
N GLY A 77 8.13 -6.78 -0.71
CA GLY A 77 9.26 -6.49 -1.58
C GLY A 77 10.56 -6.32 -0.79
N PRO A 78 11.70 -6.34 -1.46
CA PRO A 78 13.01 -6.12 -0.84
C PRO A 78 13.26 -4.65 -0.53
N GLY A 79 14.09 -4.40 0.48
CA GLY A 79 14.59 -3.07 0.80
C GLY A 79 13.69 -2.27 1.74
N SER A 80 13.83 -0.95 1.70
CA SER A 80 13.06 0.00 2.51
C SER A 80 12.25 0.94 1.61
N ILE A 81 11.02 1.20 1.99
CA ILE A 81 10.16 2.18 1.30
C ILE A 81 10.77 3.60 1.33
N GLU A 82 11.64 3.89 2.27
CA GLU A 82 12.33 5.19 2.34
C GLU A 82 13.23 5.47 1.13
N GLN A 83 13.61 4.43 0.38
CA GLN A 83 14.38 4.55 -0.86
C GLN A 83 13.52 4.82 -2.09
N ALA A 84 12.22 4.55 -2.01
CA ALA A 84 11.33 4.74 -3.14
C ALA A 84 11.16 6.23 -3.47
N HIS A 85 11.14 6.54 -4.78
CA HIS A 85 10.97 7.90 -5.30
C HIS A 85 12.06 8.89 -4.90
N GLN A 86 13.24 8.41 -4.50
CA GLN A 86 14.40 9.26 -4.24
C GLN A 86 15.19 9.48 -5.53
N PRO A 87 15.91 10.62 -5.68
CA PRO A 87 16.75 10.88 -6.87
C PRO A 87 17.81 9.79 -7.12
N ASP A 88 18.31 9.19 -6.04
CA ASP A 88 19.32 8.13 -6.05
C ASP A 88 18.72 6.80 -5.56
N GLU A 89 17.49 6.50 -5.96
CA GLU A 89 16.80 5.25 -5.59
C GLU A 89 17.65 4.03 -5.93
N TYR A 90 17.84 3.16 -4.96
CA TYR A 90 18.63 1.95 -5.10
C TYR A 90 18.07 0.78 -4.30
N LEU A 91 18.42 -0.43 -4.72
CA LEU A 91 18.24 -1.65 -3.95
C LEU A 91 19.60 -2.20 -3.56
N ASP A 92 19.86 -2.32 -2.26
CA ASP A 92 21.07 -2.97 -1.76
C ASP A 92 21.04 -4.47 -2.13
N ALA A 93 22.11 -4.95 -2.75
CA ALA A 93 22.24 -6.33 -3.20
C ALA A 93 22.07 -7.37 -2.07
N LYS A 94 22.30 -6.99 -0.81
CA LYS A 94 22.08 -7.87 0.35
C LYS A 94 20.63 -8.33 0.50
N PHE A 95 19.66 -7.59 -0.06
CA PHE A 95 18.23 -7.96 0.01
C PHE A 95 17.80 -8.95 -1.06
N ILE A 96 18.59 -9.13 -2.13
CA ILE A 96 18.18 -9.96 -3.28
C ILE A 96 18.02 -11.43 -2.88
N GLU A 97 19.06 -12.00 -2.29
CA GLU A 97 19.04 -13.43 -1.95
C GLU A 97 18.01 -13.78 -0.85
N PRO A 98 17.91 -13.04 0.26
CA PRO A 98 16.86 -13.29 1.26
C PRO A 98 15.43 -13.19 0.66
N THR A 99 15.20 -12.24 -0.24
CA THR A 99 13.90 -12.12 -0.91
C THR A 99 13.61 -13.30 -1.82
N ARG A 100 14.60 -13.75 -2.60
CA ARG A 100 14.47 -14.94 -3.45
C ARG A 100 14.14 -16.19 -2.61
N GLU A 101 14.81 -16.37 -1.48
CA GLU A 101 14.53 -17.48 -0.56
C GLU A 101 13.11 -17.40 0.04
N LEU A 102 12.69 -16.22 0.45
CA LEU A 102 11.35 -15.97 0.97
C LEU A 102 10.27 -16.31 -0.07
N LEU A 103 10.41 -15.78 -1.29
CA LEU A 103 9.48 -16.05 -2.38
C LEU A 103 9.45 -17.55 -2.73
N THR A 104 10.60 -18.22 -2.71
CA THR A 104 10.68 -19.67 -2.94
C THR A 104 9.87 -20.43 -1.88
N LYS A 105 10.01 -20.07 -0.60
CA LYS A 105 9.25 -20.71 0.49
C LYS A 105 7.74 -20.45 0.36
N LEU A 106 7.35 -19.25 -0.06
CA LEU A 106 5.94 -18.90 -0.29
C LEU A 106 5.35 -19.71 -1.45
N ILE A 107 6.07 -19.83 -2.56
CA ILE A 107 5.64 -20.66 -3.70
C ILE A 107 5.44 -22.11 -3.26
N TYR A 108 6.38 -22.71 -2.57
CA TYR A 108 6.23 -24.09 -2.07
C TYR A 108 5.13 -24.27 -1.03
N HIS A 109 4.74 -23.20 -0.34
CA HIS A 109 3.67 -23.25 0.65
C HIS A 109 2.29 -23.22 -0.01
N PHE A 110 2.12 -22.43 -1.08
CA PHE A 110 0.81 -22.16 -1.69
C PHE A 110 0.57 -22.92 -3.01
N CYS A 111 1.60 -23.47 -3.64
CA CYS A 111 1.56 -24.23 -4.88
C CYS A 111 2.08 -25.64 -4.72
#